data_24ff85b5e05c2ec5b2951967b1369267
#
_entry.id   24ff85b5e05c2ec5b2951967b1369267
#
_cell.length_a   1.000
_cell.length_b   1.000
_cell.length_c   1.000
_cell.angle_alpha   90.00
_cell.angle_beta   90.00
_cell.angle_gamma   90.00
#
_symmetry.space_group_name_H-M   'P 1'
#
loop_
_entity.id
_entity.type
_entity.pdbx_description
1 polymer ?
#
loop_
_entity_poly.entity_id
_entity_poly.type
_entity_poly.pdbx_seq_one_letter_code
_entity_poly.pdbx_strand_id
1 'polypeptide(L)'
;MFRFASDIRRDSEGLVRNPFCIGVGLALLAGPACAQKTERPEVKVGDRWQFVRYYSVASTTPNVTWEINSVSEAEISGTENGEPLRMTPDLNVVDSPERKQSNPKALSFPLEVGKSWRHATDWLFKPKGSSGSIVVDVEVVAYERIAVPAGEFEAFKLVSKGRVSGTSPINSQYDAVITTTYWYAPAPRAIVKSVTHNPYLGVSTVEMVAFQPGP
;
A
#
# COMPACT_ATOMS: atom_id res chain seq x y z
N MET A 1 41.33 -10.88 58.90
CA MET A 1 42.60 -11.38 59.50
C MET A 1 43.52 -11.64 58.35
N PHE A 2 44.74 -10.98 58.45
CA PHE A 2 45.91 -11.02 57.53
C PHE A 2 45.71 -10.41 56.13
N ARG A 3 46.21 -9.21 55.81
CA ARG A 3 47.52 -8.51 55.77
C ARG A 3 48.63 -9.29 55.03
N PHE A 4 49.19 -8.67 54.03
CA PHE A 4 50.56 -8.15 53.73
C PHE A 4 50.76 -8.26 52.21
N ALA A 5 51.18 -7.32 51.55
CA ALA A 5 52.15 -6.23 51.50
C ALA A 5 53.07 -6.40 50.26
N SER A 6 53.12 -5.31 49.55
CA SER A 6 54.25 -4.68 48.83
C SER A 6 55.33 -5.55 48.20
N ASP A 7 55.62 -5.28 46.94
CA ASP A 7 56.94 -4.69 46.63
C ASP A 7 56.97 -3.94 45.28
N ILE A 8 57.68 -2.86 45.33
CA ILE A 8 58.00 -1.90 44.29
C ILE A 8 59.30 -2.35 43.59
N ARG A 9 59.30 -2.36 42.24
CA ARG A 9 60.52 -2.05 41.50
C ARG A 9 60.26 -1.23 40.26
N ARG A 10 60.83 0.00 40.26
CA ARG A 10 61.09 0.78 39.07
C ARG A 10 62.22 0.10 38.31
N ASP A 11 62.19 0.16 37.00
CA ASP A 11 63.33 0.61 36.18
C ASP A 11 62.89 0.80 34.72
N SER A 12 63.13 1.98 34.27
CA SER A 12 63.79 2.53 33.09
C SER A 12 63.23 2.19 31.67
N GLU A 13 62.80 3.27 31.06
CA GLU A 13 63.12 3.77 29.73
C GLU A 13 63.08 2.80 28.54
N GLY A 14 62.15 3.06 27.66
CA GLY A 14 62.09 2.55 26.31
C GLY A 14 61.19 3.41 25.45
N LEU A 15 61.78 4.42 24.84
CA LEU A 15 61.12 5.25 23.79
C LEU A 15 60.77 4.38 22.60
N VAL A 16 59.50 4.13 22.35
CA VAL A 16 59.04 3.52 21.11
C VAL A 16 58.01 4.42 20.44
N ARG A 17 58.41 4.83 19.26
CA ARG A 17 57.71 5.71 18.30
C ARG A 17 56.28 5.24 18.03
N ASN A 18 55.34 6.17 18.14
CA ASN A 18 53.99 6.00 17.61
C ASN A 18 53.99 5.87 16.08
N PRO A 19 53.40 4.85 15.50
CA PRO A 19 53.02 4.91 14.10
C PRO A 19 51.69 5.67 13.99
N PHE A 20 51.71 6.70 13.21
CA PHE A 20 50.57 7.46 12.72
C PHE A 20 49.54 6.49 12.12
N CYS A 21 48.43 6.24 12.83
CA CYS A 21 47.24 5.66 12.23
C CYS A 21 46.53 6.73 11.40
N ILE A 22 46.78 6.72 10.11
CA ILE A 22 45.97 7.45 9.14
C ILE A 22 44.59 6.78 9.13
N GLY A 23 43.64 7.35 9.84
CA GLY A 23 42.23 7.01 9.75
C GLY A 23 41.71 7.41 8.38
N VAL A 24 41.56 6.44 7.47
CA VAL A 24 40.80 6.62 6.24
C VAL A 24 39.32 6.76 6.63
N GLY A 25 38.86 7.99 6.74
CA GLY A 25 37.47 8.31 6.88
C GLY A 25 36.73 7.87 5.62
N LEU A 26 35.96 6.78 5.72
CA LEU A 26 35.03 6.37 4.68
C LEU A 26 33.89 7.39 4.68
N ALA A 27 33.99 8.42 3.85
CA ALA A 27 32.90 9.32 3.58
C ALA A 27 31.84 8.53 2.82
N LEU A 28 30.75 8.12 3.50
CA LEU A 28 29.54 7.67 2.89
C LEU A 28 28.97 8.84 2.07
N LEU A 29 29.24 8.84 0.78
CA LEU A 29 28.56 9.69 -0.17
C LEU A 29 27.09 9.23 -0.18
N ALA A 30 26.23 9.88 0.61
CA ALA A 30 24.80 9.84 0.42
C ALA A 30 24.53 10.52 -0.94
N GLY A 31 24.46 9.71 -1.99
CA GLY A 31 23.97 10.18 -3.28
C GLY A 31 22.55 10.76 -3.10
N PRO A 32 22.13 11.71 -3.96
CA PRO A 32 20.78 12.22 -3.90
C PRO A 32 19.84 11.02 -4.01
N ALA A 33 19.00 10.80 -3.00
CA ALA A 33 17.91 9.83 -3.08
C ALA A 33 17.01 10.30 -4.22
N CYS A 34 17.12 9.66 -5.37
CA CYS A 34 16.23 9.90 -6.51
C CYS A 34 14.83 9.59 -5.97
N ALA A 35 13.98 10.59 -5.87
CA ALA A 35 12.61 10.41 -5.39
C ALA A 35 11.96 9.34 -6.27
N GLN A 36 11.57 8.22 -5.66
CA GLN A 36 10.92 7.14 -6.39
C GLN A 36 9.58 7.65 -6.91
N LYS A 37 9.42 7.62 -8.23
CA LYS A 37 8.25 8.13 -8.94
C LYS A 37 7.77 7.08 -9.95
N THR A 38 6.46 6.95 -10.11
CA THR A 38 5.87 6.14 -11.18
C THR A 38 4.74 6.89 -11.84
N GLU A 39 4.72 6.84 -13.16
CA GLU A 39 3.64 7.38 -13.98
C GLU A 39 2.43 6.41 -13.98
N ARG A 40 1.33 6.88 -14.57
CA ARG A 40 0.14 6.04 -14.77
C ARG A 40 0.51 4.75 -15.51
N PRO A 41 0.04 3.57 -15.05
CA PRO A 41 0.37 2.32 -15.70
C PRO A 41 -0.30 2.19 -17.08
N GLU A 42 0.39 1.56 -18.00
CA GLU A 42 -0.20 1.10 -19.25
C GLU A 42 -0.87 -0.26 -19.03
N VAL A 43 -2.14 -0.22 -18.72
CA VAL A 43 -2.97 -1.43 -18.61
C VAL A 43 -3.30 -1.94 -20.01
N LYS A 44 -3.31 -3.26 -20.18
CA LYS A 44 -3.60 -3.91 -21.45
C LYS A 44 -4.86 -4.74 -21.38
N VAL A 45 -5.51 -4.89 -22.53
CA VAL A 45 -6.57 -5.89 -22.70
C VAL A 45 -5.99 -7.28 -22.45
N GLY A 46 -6.68 -8.10 -21.66
CA GLY A 46 -6.21 -9.41 -21.23
C GLY A 46 -5.36 -9.38 -19.95
N ASP A 47 -5.01 -8.21 -19.38
CA ASP A 47 -4.43 -8.16 -18.03
C ASP A 47 -5.40 -8.79 -17.04
N ARG A 48 -4.88 -9.71 -16.23
CA ARG A 48 -5.69 -10.47 -15.26
C ARG A 48 -5.01 -10.52 -13.92
N TRP A 49 -5.73 -10.10 -12.88
CA TRP A 49 -5.29 -10.15 -11.49
C TRP A 49 -6.21 -11.06 -10.68
N GLN A 50 -5.62 -11.80 -9.74
CA GLN A 50 -6.37 -12.60 -8.78
C GLN A 50 -6.02 -12.14 -7.37
N PHE A 51 -7.03 -11.98 -6.53
CA PHE A 51 -6.90 -11.53 -5.15
C PHE A 51 -7.63 -12.46 -4.21
N VAL A 52 -7.14 -12.53 -2.98
CA VAL A 52 -7.83 -13.14 -1.84
C VAL A 52 -8.15 -12.05 -0.83
N ARG A 53 -9.31 -12.16 -0.19
CA ARG A 53 -9.74 -11.23 0.84
C ARG A 53 -9.92 -11.95 2.17
N TYR A 54 -9.41 -11.38 3.25
CA TYR A 54 -9.54 -11.87 4.60
C TYR A 54 -10.25 -10.84 5.46
N TYR A 55 -11.15 -11.29 6.33
CA TYR A 55 -11.80 -10.45 7.33
C TYR A 55 -11.48 -10.96 8.73
N SER A 56 -11.19 -10.07 9.68
CA SER A 56 -10.93 -10.45 11.07
C SER A 56 -12.15 -11.05 11.80
N VAL A 57 -13.36 -10.79 11.30
CA VAL A 57 -14.63 -11.20 11.93
C VAL A 57 -15.42 -12.22 11.11
N ALA A 58 -14.90 -12.66 9.97
CA ALA A 58 -15.58 -13.63 9.10
C ALA A 58 -14.56 -14.55 8.43
N SER A 59 -15.02 -15.76 8.05
CA SER A 59 -14.24 -16.67 7.21
C SER A 59 -13.91 -16.01 5.85
N THR A 60 -12.85 -16.53 5.21
CA THR A 60 -12.37 -16.09 3.91
C THR A 60 -13.48 -15.90 2.89
N THR A 61 -13.45 -14.78 2.17
CA THR A 61 -14.27 -14.59 0.96
C THR A 61 -13.65 -15.32 -0.22
N PRO A 62 -14.42 -15.68 -1.25
CA PRO A 62 -13.90 -16.29 -2.45
C PRO A 62 -12.86 -15.39 -3.14
N ASN A 63 -11.97 -16.02 -3.90
CA ASN A 63 -11.00 -15.28 -4.72
C ASN A 63 -11.73 -14.32 -5.67
N VAL A 64 -11.17 -13.14 -5.81
CA VAL A 64 -11.64 -12.13 -6.76
C VAL A 64 -10.71 -12.15 -7.96
N THR A 65 -11.27 -12.31 -9.15
CA THR A 65 -10.52 -12.24 -10.40
C THR A 65 -10.99 -11.03 -11.19
N TRP A 66 -10.05 -10.15 -11.54
CA TRP A 66 -10.27 -9.06 -12.49
C TRP A 66 -9.64 -9.42 -13.82
N GLU A 67 -10.36 -9.15 -14.91
CA GLU A 67 -9.88 -9.33 -16.29
C GLU A 67 -10.28 -8.12 -17.13
N ILE A 68 -9.31 -7.55 -17.87
CA ILE A 68 -9.51 -6.34 -18.65
C ILE A 68 -9.93 -6.67 -20.05
N ASN A 69 -11.07 -6.11 -20.47
CA ASN A 69 -11.67 -6.31 -21.79
C ASN A 69 -11.49 -5.12 -22.73
N SER A 70 -11.36 -3.90 -22.17
CA SER A 70 -11.22 -2.67 -22.95
C SER A 70 -10.47 -1.60 -22.16
N VAL A 71 -9.66 -0.82 -22.86
CA VAL A 71 -8.90 0.32 -22.32
C VAL A 71 -9.09 1.51 -23.23
N SER A 72 -9.45 2.65 -22.66
CA SER A 72 -9.56 3.94 -23.34
C SER A 72 -8.92 5.05 -22.49
N GLU A 73 -8.82 6.26 -23.04
CA GLU A 73 -8.34 7.42 -22.27
C GLU A 73 -9.27 7.80 -21.12
N ALA A 74 -10.55 7.49 -21.21
CA ALA A 74 -11.56 7.87 -20.22
C ALA A 74 -11.83 6.76 -19.19
N GLU A 75 -11.71 5.48 -19.58
CA GLU A 75 -12.17 4.35 -18.77
C GLU A 75 -11.42 3.06 -19.12
N ILE A 76 -11.22 2.24 -18.10
CA ILE A 76 -10.83 0.85 -18.23
C ILE A 76 -12.05 0.01 -17.85
N SER A 77 -12.44 -0.93 -18.70
CA SER A 77 -13.55 -1.85 -18.43
C SER A 77 -13.10 -3.32 -18.52
N GLY A 78 -13.77 -4.16 -17.76
CA GLY A 78 -13.46 -5.57 -17.67
C GLY A 78 -14.51 -6.32 -16.87
N THR A 79 -14.11 -7.39 -16.23
CA THR A 79 -14.96 -8.18 -15.35
C THR A 79 -14.32 -8.43 -13.99
N GLU A 80 -15.17 -8.51 -12.96
CA GLU A 80 -14.86 -9.06 -11.66
C GLU A 80 -15.64 -10.38 -11.50
N ASN A 81 -14.92 -11.50 -11.53
CA ASN A 81 -15.53 -12.86 -11.52
C ASN A 81 -16.58 -13.09 -12.63
N GLY A 82 -16.34 -12.50 -13.82
CA GLY A 82 -17.26 -12.57 -14.96
C GLY A 82 -18.34 -11.49 -14.99
N GLU A 83 -18.57 -10.75 -13.91
CA GLU A 83 -19.51 -9.64 -13.83
C GLU A 83 -18.87 -8.30 -14.19
N PRO A 84 -19.63 -7.31 -14.69
CA PRO A 84 -19.06 -6.03 -15.14
C PRO A 84 -18.22 -5.29 -14.09
N LEU A 85 -17.05 -4.82 -14.51
CA LEU A 85 -16.13 -3.99 -13.75
C LEU A 85 -15.76 -2.75 -14.57
N ARG A 86 -15.81 -1.57 -13.94
CA ARG A 86 -15.38 -0.31 -14.54
C ARG A 86 -14.42 0.44 -13.61
N MET A 87 -13.36 0.98 -14.18
CA MET A 87 -12.34 1.73 -13.45
C MET A 87 -11.98 3.02 -14.19
N THR A 88 -11.47 3.99 -13.45
CA THR A 88 -10.79 5.14 -14.06
C THR A 88 -9.46 4.69 -14.70
N PRO A 89 -8.85 5.51 -15.58
CA PRO A 89 -7.50 5.26 -16.08
C PRO A 89 -6.43 5.13 -14.99
N ASP A 90 -6.67 5.69 -13.81
CA ASP A 90 -5.82 5.55 -12.62
C ASP A 90 -6.15 4.28 -11.79
N LEU A 91 -6.85 3.29 -12.35
CA LEU A 91 -7.23 2.03 -11.71
C LEU A 91 -8.13 2.18 -10.47
N ASN A 92 -8.83 3.27 -10.33
CA ASN A 92 -9.82 3.42 -9.26
C ASN A 92 -11.16 2.82 -9.70
N VAL A 93 -11.69 1.87 -8.93
CA VAL A 93 -12.95 1.18 -9.23
C VAL A 93 -14.11 2.17 -9.13
N VAL A 94 -14.81 2.38 -10.25
CA VAL A 94 -16.03 3.20 -10.36
C VAL A 94 -17.27 2.34 -10.14
N ASP A 95 -17.28 1.16 -10.73
CA ASP A 95 -18.41 0.22 -10.64
C ASP A 95 -17.91 -1.23 -10.64
N SER A 96 -18.43 -2.03 -9.73
CA SER A 96 -18.15 -3.47 -9.62
C SER A 96 -19.42 -4.19 -9.16
N PRO A 97 -19.47 -5.52 -9.13
CA PRO A 97 -20.62 -6.26 -8.59
C PRO A 97 -21.03 -5.86 -7.18
N GLU A 98 -20.06 -5.51 -6.34
CA GLU A 98 -20.32 -5.15 -4.95
C GLU A 98 -20.52 -3.65 -4.72
N ARG A 99 -19.87 -2.79 -5.52
CA ARG A 99 -19.77 -1.36 -5.18
C ARG A 99 -19.86 -0.46 -6.40
N LYS A 100 -20.52 0.69 -6.21
CA LYS A 100 -20.47 1.83 -7.12
C LYS A 100 -19.95 3.05 -6.39
N GLN A 101 -19.12 3.86 -7.05
CA GLN A 101 -18.53 5.09 -6.50
C GLN A 101 -18.64 6.23 -7.51
N SER A 102 -18.89 7.47 -7.03
CA SER A 102 -19.09 8.62 -7.90
C SER A 102 -17.76 9.20 -8.43
N ASN A 103 -16.76 9.26 -7.58
CA ASN A 103 -15.46 9.87 -7.90
C ASN A 103 -14.34 9.21 -7.07
N PRO A 104 -14.03 7.92 -7.30
CA PRO A 104 -12.99 7.23 -6.55
C PRO A 104 -11.60 7.77 -6.91
N LYS A 105 -10.76 7.98 -5.90
CA LYS A 105 -9.39 8.48 -6.09
C LYS A 105 -8.43 7.93 -5.02
N ALA A 106 -8.43 6.60 -4.85
CA ALA A 106 -7.47 5.91 -4.00
C ALA A 106 -6.04 6.02 -4.58
N LEU A 107 -5.92 6.01 -5.91
CA LEU A 107 -4.70 6.28 -6.66
C LEU A 107 -4.84 7.59 -7.43
N SER A 108 -3.76 8.37 -7.49
CA SER A 108 -3.65 9.63 -8.25
C SER A 108 -2.25 9.75 -8.83
N PHE A 109 -2.08 9.32 -10.07
CA PHE A 109 -0.77 9.35 -10.74
C PHE A 109 -0.33 10.76 -11.17
N PRO A 110 0.99 11.03 -11.28
CA PRO A 110 2.08 10.14 -10.91
C PRO A 110 2.13 9.92 -9.38
N LEU A 111 2.61 8.73 -8.93
CA LEU A 111 2.89 8.46 -7.53
C LEU A 111 4.35 8.80 -7.24
N GLU A 112 4.57 9.48 -6.13
CA GLU A 112 5.88 9.88 -5.62
C GLU A 112 5.81 9.96 -4.10
N VAL A 113 6.86 9.51 -3.40
CA VAL A 113 6.92 9.57 -1.94
C VAL A 113 6.81 11.01 -1.46
N GLY A 114 5.93 11.26 -0.49
CA GLY A 114 5.60 12.60 0.01
C GLY A 114 4.40 13.25 -0.68
N LYS A 115 3.92 12.73 -1.83
CA LYS A 115 2.70 13.24 -2.46
C LYS A 115 1.49 12.94 -1.60
N SER A 116 0.61 13.93 -1.45
CA SER A 116 -0.66 13.80 -0.74
C SER A 116 -1.79 14.46 -1.51
N TRP A 117 -3.01 13.96 -1.26
CA TRP A 117 -4.24 14.56 -1.80
C TRP A 117 -5.42 14.22 -0.91
N ARG A 118 -6.46 15.04 -1.01
CA ARG A 118 -7.76 14.81 -0.40
C ARG A 118 -8.77 14.47 -1.47
N HIS A 119 -9.66 13.53 -1.18
CA HIS A 119 -10.80 13.27 -2.06
C HIS A 119 -12.06 12.92 -1.27
N ALA A 120 -13.19 13.17 -1.93
CA ALA A 120 -14.51 12.77 -1.48
C ALA A 120 -15.18 11.93 -2.57
N THR A 121 -15.87 10.89 -2.16
CA THR A 121 -16.64 10.02 -3.06
C THR A 121 -17.90 9.55 -2.37
N ASP A 122 -19.01 9.52 -3.10
CA ASP A 122 -20.20 8.80 -2.68
C ASP A 122 -20.08 7.34 -3.09
N TRP A 123 -20.65 6.47 -2.29
CA TRP A 123 -20.59 5.05 -2.52
C TRP A 123 -21.97 4.39 -2.29
N LEU A 124 -22.19 3.33 -3.04
CA LEU A 124 -23.31 2.40 -2.88
C LEU A 124 -22.74 0.98 -2.76
N PHE A 125 -23.07 0.28 -1.69
CA PHE A 125 -22.81 -1.14 -1.52
C PHE A 125 -24.03 -1.93 -2.00
N LYS A 126 -23.95 -2.46 -3.21
CA LYS A 126 -25.06 -3.06 -3.95
C LYS A 126 -25.73 -4.24 -3.22
N PRO A 127 -24.97 -5.21 -2.63
CA PRO A 127 -25.59 -6.39 -2.01
C PRO A 127 -26.56 -6.07 -0.87
N LYS A 128 -26.35 -4.95 -0.18
CA LYS A 128 -27.17 -4.54 0.97
C LYS A 128 -27.91 -3.22 0.73
N GLY A 129 -27.71 -2.55 -0.41
CA GLY A 129 -28.31 -1.25 -0.70
C GLY A 129 -27.87 -0.14 0.26
N SER A 130 -26.79 -0.33 1.00
CA SER A 130 -26.22 0.70 1.88
C SER A 130 -25.50 1.73 1.04
N SER A 131 -25.62 3.00 1.41
CA SER A 131 -24.97 4.11 0.69
C SER A 131 -24.44 5.17 1.64
N GLY A 132 -23.58 6.02 1.15
CA GLY A 132 -23.01 7.10 1.94
C GLY A 132 -21.87 7.81 1.23
N SER A 133 -21.05 8.51 2.01
CA SER A 133 -19.89 9.23 1.51
C SER A 133 -18.62 8.88 2.28
N ILE A 134 -17.49 9.05 1.61
CA ILE A 134 -16.15 8.93 2.18
C ILE A 134 -15.43 10.25 1.90
N VAL A 135 -14.79 10.81 2.92
CA VAL A 135 -13.86 11.92 2.79
C VAL A 135 -12.56 11.52 3.46
N VAL A 136 -11.49 11.43 2.66
CA VAL A 136 -10.18 10.94 3.13
C VAL A 136 -9.04 11.81 2.62
N ASP A 137 -7.99 11.87 3.42
CA ASP A 137 -6.67 12.32 3.03
C ASP A 137 -5.81 11.10 2.72
N VAL A 138 -5.09 11.14 1.61
CA VAL A 138 -4.21 10.06 1.14
C VAL A 138 -2.80 10.62 1.02
N GLU A 139 -1.82 9.85 1.49
CA GLU A 139 -0.40 10.18 1.41
C GLU A 139 0.40 8.97 0.92
N VAL A 140 1.36 9.20 0.04
CA VAL A 140 2.37 8.22 -0.36
C VAL A 140 3.52 8.31 0.64
N VAL A 141 3.56 7.38 1.58
CA VAL A 141 4.46 7.46 2.74
C VAL A 141 5.81 6.78 2.53
N ALA A 142 5.90 5.82 1.61
CA ALA A 142 7.13 5.07 1.36
C ALA A 142 7.13 4.41 -0.03
N TYR A 143 8.31 3.99 -0.46
CA TYR A 143 8.54 2.99 -1.50
C TYR A 143 9.34 1.85 -0.85
N GLU A 144 8.76 0.67 -0.78
CA GLU A 144 9.31 -0.44 0.00
C GLU A 144 9.03 -1.79 -0.68
N ARG A 145 9.83 -2.79 -0.33
CA ARG A 145 9.59 -4.17 -0.75
C ARG A 145 8.49 -4.80 0.11
N ILE A 146 7.56 -5.47 -0.55
CA ILE A 146 6.46 -6.20 0.09
C ILE A 146 6.33 -7.61 -0.48
N ALA A 147 6.04 -8.58 0.40
CA ALA A 147 5.70 -9.93 0.02
C ALA A 147 4.17 -10.15 0.11
N VAL A 148 3.62 -10.77 -0.92
CA VAL A 148 2.23 -11.24 -1.00
C VAL A 148 2.25 -12.66 -1.61
N PRO A 149 1.16 -13.43 -1.60
CA PRO A 149 1.14 -14.77 -2.19
C PRO A 149 1.58 -14.84 -3.66
N ALA A 150 1.37 -13.77 -4.44
CA ALA A 150 1.83 -13.67 -5.83
C ALA A 150 3.35 -13.48 -5.99
N GLY A 151 4.08 -13.20 -4.90
CA GLY A 151 5.53 -12.94 -4.92
C GLY A 151 5.94 -11.69 -4.16
N GLU A 152 7.17 -11.24 -4.40
CA GLU A 152 7.73 -10.02 -3.83
C GLU A 152 7.74 -8.90 -4.85
N PHE A 153 7.38 -7.70 -4.41
CA PHE A 153 7.28 -6.50 -5.26
C PHE A 153 7.86 -5.27 -4.57
N GLU A 154 8.50 -4.41 -5.36
CA GLU A 154 8.75 -3.04 -4.95
C GLU A 154 7.44 -2.26 -5.13
N ALA A 155 6.97 -1.58 -4.08
CA ALA A 155 5.65 -0.95 -4.05
C ALA A 155 5.64 0.41 -3.36
N PHE A 156 4.81 1.30 -3.87
CA PHE A 156 4.45 2.53 -3.18
C PHE A 156 3.44 2.20 -2.08
N LYS A 157 3.76 2.60 -0.85
CA LYS A 157 2.87 2.50 0.29
C LYS A 157 2.09 3.78 0.44
N LEU A 158 0.78 3.68 0.38
CA LEU A 158 -0.12 4.80 0.56
C LEU A 158 -0.94 4.60 1.83
N VAL A 159 -1.13 5.65 2.60
CA VAL A 159 -2.02 5.67 3.76
C VAL A 159 -3.18 6.60 3.47
N SER A 160 -4.38 6.07 3.51
CA SER A 160 -5.65 6.80 3.38
C SER A 160 -6.33 6.82 4.73
N LYS A 161 -6.64 8.01 5.24
CA LYS A 161 -7.31 8.17 6.53
C LYS A 161 -8.40 9.24 6.43
N GLY A 162 -9.55 8.94 6.97
CA GLY A 162 -10.64 9.90 7.02
C GLY A 162 -11.95 9.30 7.48
N ARG A 163 -13.03 9.98 7.16
CA ARG A 163 -14.37 9.67 7.66
C ARG A 163 -15.20 8.98 6.59
N VAL A 164 -15.87 7.90 6.97
CA VAL A 164 -16.95 7.28 6.22
C VAL A 164 -18.25 7.48 6.98
N SER A 165 -19.26 7.96 6.29
CA SER A 165 -20.63 8.06 6.81
C SER A 165 -21.59 7.37 5.85
N GLY A 166 -22.70 6.87 6.36
CA GLY A 166 -23.67 6.21 5.51
C GLY A 166 -24.93 5.76 6.23
N THR A 167 -25.83 5.22 5.44
CA THR A 167 -27.12 4.70 5.87
C THR A 167 -27.32 3.31 5.30
N SER A 168 -27.81 2.38 6.12
CA SER A 168 -28.27 1.08 5.68
C SER A 168 -29.76 1.11 5.31
N PRO A 169 -30.28 0.13 4.56
CA PRO A 169 -31.70 0.05 4.20
C PRO A 169 -32.66 0.03 5.41
N ILE A 170 -32.17 -0.36 6.57
CA ILE A 170 -32.94 -0.34 7.82
C ILE A 170 -32.80 0.98 8.60
N ASN A 171 -32.37 2.06 7.92
CA ASN A 171 -32.11 3.40 8.48
C ASN A 171 -31.09 3.43 9.63
N SER A 172 -30.26 2.42 9.76
CA SER A 172 -29.14 2.42 10.67
C SER A 172 -28.05 3.33 10.11
N GLN A 173 -27.83 4.46 10.76
CA GLN A 173 -26.74 5.37 10.43
C GLN A 173 -25.42 4.87 11.02
N TYR A 174 -24.35 5.07 10.28
CA TYR A 174 -23.00 4.87 10.79
C TYR A 174 -22.09 6.01 10.37
N ASP A 175 -21.12 6.27 11.22
CA ASP A 175 -20.11 7.30 11.03
C ASP A 175 -18.83 6.82 11.72
N ALA A 176 -17.76 6.71 10.96
CA ALA A 176 -16.51 6.15 11.45
C ALA A 176 -15.29 6.82 10.83
N VAL A 177 -14.20 6.85 11.58
CA VAL A 177 -12.87 7.07 11.01
C VAL A 177 -12.35 5.73 10.53
N ILE A 178 -12.01 5.66 9.24
CA ILE A 178 -11.35 4.49 8.63
C ILE A 178 -9.91 4.82 8.28
N THR A 179 -9.07 3.80 8.29
CA THR A 179 -7.70 3.89 7.77
C THR A 179 -7.48 2.72 6.84
N THR A 180 -7.02 3.02 5.62
CA THR A 180 -6.62 2.00 4.66
C THR A 180 -5.17 2.23 4.25
N THR A 181 -4.36 1.19 4.34
CA THR A 181 -3.01 1.18 3.77
C THR A 181 -3.06 0.37 2.48
N TYR A 182 -2.54 0.97 1.40
CA TYR A 182 -2.40 0.34 0.10
C TYR A 182 -0.93 0.15 -0.24
N TRP A 183 -0.61 -0.91 -0.97
CA TRP A 183 0.69 -1.11 -1.61
C TRP A 183 0.45 -1.26 -3.11
N TYR A 184 0.77 -0.21 -3.85
CA TYR A 184 0.71 -0.20 -5.31
C TYR A 184 2.06 -0.61 -5.88
N ALA A 185 2.11 -1.70 -6.65
CA ALA A 185 3.31 -2.17 -7.32
C ALA A 185 3.24 -1.88 -8.83
N PRO A 186 4.25 -1.16 -9.40
CA PRO A 186 4.27 -0.83 -10.82
C PRO A 186 4.38 -2.05 -11.73
N ALA A 187 5.13 -3.09 -11.32
CA ALA A 187 5.36 -4.28 -12.15
C ALA A 187 4.08 -5.04 -12.52
N PRO A 188 3.18 -5.40 -11.57
CA PRO A 188 1.88 -5.97 -11.90
C PRO A 188 0.82 -4.89 -12.20
N ARG A 189 1.15 -3.60 -12.16
CA ARG A 189 0.24 -2.48 -12.41
C ARG A 189 -1.00 -2.51 -11.51
N ALA A 190 -0.84 -2.85 -10.23
CA ALA A 190 -1.98 -3.05 -9.33
C ALA A 190 -1.64 -2.70 -7.87
N ILE A 191 -2.69 -2.48 -7.07
CA ILE A 191 -2.59 -2.56 -5.62
C ILE A 191 -2.43 -4.04 -5.27
N VAL A 192 -1.21 -4.46 -4.87
CA VAL A 192 -0.90 -5.86 -4.55
C VAL A 192 -1.36 -6.26 -3.15
N LYS A 193 -1.52 -5.27 -2.27
CA LYS A 193 -2.06 -5.46 -0.92
C LYS A 193 -2.81 -4.23 -0.45
N SER A 194 -3.91 -4.45 0.27
CA SER A 194 -4.54 -3.41 1.07
C SER A 194 -4.96 -3.93 2.43
N VAL A 195 -4.87 -3.08 3.46
CA VAL A 195 -5.32 -3.35 4.82
C VAL A 195 -6.22 -2.21 5.26
N THR A 196 -7.48 -2.52 5.52
CA THR A 196 -8.47 -1.54 5.98
C THR A 196 -8.86 -1.81 7.43
N HIS A 197 -8.72 -0.81 8.26
CA HIS A 197 -9.22 -0.79 9.63
C HIS A 197 -10.54 -0.02 9.67
N ASN A 198 -11.60 -0.70 10.04
CA ASN A 198 -12.95 -0.14 10.18
C ASN A 198 -13.48 -0.48 11.57
N PRO A 199 -13.89 0.51 12.40
CA PRO A 199 -14.37 0.26 13.76
C PRO A 199 -15.58 -0.68 13.86
N TYR A 200 -16.41 -0.73 12.80
CA TYR A 200 -17.62 -1.57 12.77
C TYR A 200 -17.40 -2.94 12.13
N LEU A 201 -16.46 -3.03 11.17
CA LEU A 201 -16.25 -4.24 10.37
C LEU A 201 -14.94 -4.95 10.71
N GLY A 202 -14.15 -4.39 11.63
CA GLY A 202 -12.84 -4.92 11.99
C GLY A 202 -11.79 -4.64 10.91
N VAL A 203 -10.84 -5.55 10.78
CA VAL A 203 -9.75 -5.47 9.81
C VAL A 203 -10.09 -6.33 8.61
N SER A 204 -9.93 -5.75 7.41
CA SER A 204 -9.96 -6.52 6.17
C SER A 204 -8.62 -6.37 5.44
N THR A 205 -8.11 -7.47 4.92
CA THR A 205 -6.89 -7.53 4.12
C THR A 205 -7.22 -8.11 2.75
N VAL A 206 -6.73 -7.46 1.70
CA VAL A 206 -6.78 -7.99 0.32
C VAL A 206 -5.34 -8.18 -0.13
N GLU A 207 -5.02 -9.34 -0.70
CA GLU A 207 -3.69 -9.64 -1.22
C GLU A 207 -3.79 -10.25 -2.61
N MET A 208 -2.86 -9.89 -3.48
CA MET A 208 -2.74 -10.46 -4.80
C MET A 208 -2.15 -11.87 -4.70
N VAL A 209 -2.80 -12.84 -5.35
CA VAL A 209 -2.35 -14.25 -5.42
C VAL A 209 -1.79 -14.62 -6.78
N ALA A 210 -2.16 -13.89 -7.84
CA ALA A 210 -1.60 -14.08 -9.17
C ALA A 210 -1.77 -12.83 -10.04
N PHE A 211 -0.87 -12.68 -11.01
CA PHE A 211 -0.96 -11.72 -12.09
C PHE A 211 -0.56 -12.39 -13.41
N GLN A 212 -1.37 -12.19 -14.43
CA GLN A 212 -1.09 -12.60 -15.80
C GLN A 212 -1.19 -11.36 -16.69
N PRO A 213 -0.09 -10.92 -17.34
CA PRO A 213 -0.14 -9.82 -18.29
C PRO A 213 -0.90 -10.21 -19.54
N GLY A 214 -1.65 -9.27 -20.09
CA GLY A 214 -2.23 -9.36 -21.42
C GLY A 214 -1.13 -9.39 -22.51
N PRO A 215 -1.47 -9.84 -23.68
CA PRO A 215 -0.52 -9.96 -24.80
C PRO A 215 0.05 -8.63 -25.29
#